data_fc37281d7a30bc801a1dfa0b8b585904
#
_entry.id   fc37281d7a30bc801a1dfa0b8b585904
#
_cell.length_a   1.000
_cell.length_b   1.000
_cell.length_c   1.000
_cell.angle_alpha   90.00
_cell.angle_beta   90.00
_cell.angle_gamma   90.00
#
_symmetry.space_group_name_H-M   'P 1'
#
loop_
_entity.id
_entity.type
_entity.pdbx_description
1 polymer ?
#
loop_
_entity_poly.entity_id
_entity_poly.type
_entity_poly.pdbx_seq_one_letter_code
_entity_poly.pdbx_strand_id
1 'polypeptide(L)'
;GYANMSEYRLNGAWSADTGSLASGDTVWTGSGWTGQPLMMKWPKEVKAHMNMTEEAKADDDLVEVIYACMDGNVYFLNLKTGEKTRDPLYLGYTFKGAGALDPRGYPIMYVGAGYNSDEGTARVFVINLLDCSVLYTFGNNDEFSLRGSLSFFDGSALVDAETDTLIYPG
;
A
#
# COMPACT_ATOMS: atom_id res chain seq x y z
N GLY A 1 -17.42 -7.57 3.62
CA GLY A 1 -16.89 -8.68 4.44
C GLY A 1 -17.87 -9.08 5.52
N TYR A 2 -17.79 -10.33 5.94
CA TYR A 2 -18.63 -10.87 7.02
C TYR A 2 -17.70 -11.19 8.20
N ALA A 3 -18.07 -10.73 9.39
CA ALA A 3 -17.43 -11.12 10.63
C ALA A 3 -18.44 -11.84 11.50
N ASN A 4 -18.08 -13.01 12.04
CA ASN A 4 -18.88 -13.71 13.02
C ASN A 4 -18.30 -13.41 14.40
N MET A 5 -19.00 -12.62 15.20
CA MET A 5 -18.59 -12.31 16.55
C MET A 5 -19.34 -13.23 17.52
N SER A 6 -18.60 -14.15 18.13
CA SER A 6 -19.14 -15.03 19.18
C SER A 6 -19.25 -14.34 20.53
N GLU A 7 -18.48 -13.26 20.73
CA GLU A 7 -18.45 -12.46 21.96
C GLU A 7 -18.51 -10.97 21.60
N TYR A 8 -19.14 -10.16 22.48
CA TYR A 8 -19.14 -8.69 22.34
C TYR A 8 -17.83 -8.05 22.83
N ARG A 9 -16.70 -8.63 22.45
CA ARG A 9 -15.38 -8.21 22.89
C ARG A 9 -14.38 -8.28 21.76
N LEU A 10 -13.57 -7.22 21.62
CA LEU A 10 -12.41 -7.18 20.74
C LEU A 10 -11.15 -7.14 21.62
N ASN A 11 -10.16 -7.95 21.25
CA ASN A 11 -8.82 -7.91 21.84
C ASN A 11 -7.84 -7.49 20.75
N GLY A 12 -6.84 -6.68 21.11
CA GLY A 12 -5.69 -6.42 20.23
C GLY A 12 -4.88 -7.71 20.07
N ALA A 13 -4.57 -8.08 18.81
CA ALA A 13 -3.70 -9.22 18.53
C ALA A 13 -2.23 -8.82 18.55
N TRP A 14 -1.91 -7.71 17.88
CA TRP A 14 -0.57 -7.13 17.80
C TRP A 14 -0.67 -5.65 17.38
N SER A 15 0.43 -4.94 17.48
CA SER A 15 0.60 -3.57 16.96
C SER A 15 1.95 -3.45 16.27
N ALA A 16 2.04 -2.55 15.29
CA ALA A 16 3.28 -2.21 14.62
C ALA A 16 3.49 -0.69 14.70
N ASP A 17 4.71 -0.29 15.04
CA ASP A 17 5.06 1.12 15.10
C ASP A 17 5.29 1.66 13.68
N THR A 18 4.90 2.92 13.47
CA THR A 18 5.16 3.69 12.25
C THR A 18 6.14 4.81 12.54
N GLY A 19 6.76 5.33 11.47
CA GLY A 19 7.67 6.47 11.56
C GLY A 19 6.97 7.82 11.43
N SER A 20 7.72 8.79 10.92
CA SER A 20 7.25 10.11 10.59
C SER A 20 7.87 10.60 9.27
N LEU A 21 7.13 11.41 8.53
CA LEU A 21 7.58 12.09 7.32
C LEU A 21 7.45 13.59 7.53
N ALA A 22 8.58 14.30 7.52
CA ALA A 22 8.59 15.75 7.45
C ALA A 22 8.48 16.20 5.98
N SER A 23 7.64 17.17 5.69
CA SER A 23 7.47 17.76 4.37
C SER A 23 7.09 19.23 4.52
N GLY A 24 7.99 20.13 4.16
CA GLY A 24 7.86 21.56 4.48
C GLY A 24 7.64 21.77 5.97
N ASP A 25 6.60 22.53 6.33
CA ASP A 25 6.23 22.83 7.72
C ASP A 25 5.31 21.75 8.35
N THR A 26 5.06 20.64 7.66
CA THR A 26 4.14 19.58 8.12
C THR A 26 4.91 18.32 8.47
N VAL A 27 4.51 17.67 9.57
CA VAL A 27 4.99 16.34 9.95
C VAL A 27 3.81 15.37 9.90
N TRP A 28 3.95 14.34 9.07
CA TRP A 28 2.96 13.28 8.91
C TRP A 28 3.36 12.06 9.74
N THR A 29 2.42 11.51 10.51
CA THR A 29 2.67 10.36 11.38
C THR A 29 1.48 9.41 11.39
N GLY A 30 1.73 8.15 11.70
CA GLY A 30 0.70 7.14 11.89
C GLY A 30 0.11 6.61 10.58
N SER A 31 -1.01 5.91 10.72
CA SER A 31 -1.75 5.32 9.61
C SER A 31 -2.77 6.30 9.03
N GLY A 32 -3.01 6.23 7.71
CA GLY A 32 -4.10 6.94 7.08
C GLY A 32 -5.46 6.42 7.56
N TRP A 33 -6.44 7.30 7.64
CA TRP A 33 -7.77 7.00 8.17
C TRP A 33 -8.83 6.77 7.08
N THR A 34 -8.47 7.02 5.82
CA THR A 34 -9.37 6.80 4.68
C THR A 34 -9.11 5.47 3.98
N GLY A 35 -8.04 4.76 4.36
CA GLY A 35 -7.62 3.51 3.76
C GLY A 35 -7.83 2.30 4.64
N GLN A 36 -7.85 1.13 4.00
CA GLN A 36 -7.85 -0.17 4.66
C GLN A 36 -6.58 -0.92 4.28
N PRO A 37 -6.05 -1.79 5.14
CA PRO A 37 -4.92 -2.64 4.77
C PRO A 37 -5.33 -3.57 3.63
N LEU A 38 -4.42 -3.79 2.70
CA LEU A 38 -4.54 -4.83 1.69
C LEU A 38 -4.07 -6.15 2.32
N MET A 39 -4.68 -7.25 1.93
CA MET A 39 -4.31 -8.58 2.42
C MET A 39 -4.21 -9.54 1.25
N MET A 40 -3.11 -10.33 1.23
CA MET A 40 -2.89 -11.30 0.18
C MET A 40 -2.25 -12.57 0.74
N LYS A 41 -2.79 -13.72 0.34
CA LYS A 41 -2.12 -15.02 0.47
C LYS A 41 -1.49 -15.34 -0.88
N TRP A 42 -0.19 -15.06 -1.00
CA TRP A 42 0.55 -15.27 -2.24
C TRP A 42 0.71 -16.76 -2.55
N PRO A 43 0.58 -17.18 -3.81
CA PRO A 43 0.98 -18.51 -4.22
C PRO A 43 2.45 -18.78 -3.90
N LYS A 44 2.79 -20.03 -3.58
CA LYS A 44 4.16 -20.43 -3.19
C LYS A 44 5.20 -20.09 -4.25
N GLU A 45 4.86 -20.32 -5.50
CA GLU A 45 5.70 -20.01 -6.65
C GLU A 45 5.96 -18.52 -6.80
N VAL A 46 4.99 -17.65 -6.45
CA VAL A 46 5.16 -16.19 -6.46
C VAL A 46 6.04 -15.75 -5.30
N LYS A 47 5.77 -16.27 -4.07
CA LYS A 47 6.57 -15.96 -2.87
C LYS A 47 8.06 -16.30 -3.06
N ALA A 48 8.38 -17.37 -3.77
CA ALA A 48 9.75 -17.78 -4.01
C ALA A 48 10.60 -16.72 -4.74
N HIS A 49 9.94 -15.84 -5.52
CA HIS A 49 10.59 -14.78 -6.27
C HIS A 49 10.49 -13.39 -5.60
N MET A 50 9.76 -13.30 -4.49
CA MET A 50 9.63 -12.05 -3.75
C MET A 50 10.85 -11.77 -2.87
N ASN A 51 11.09 -10.50 -2.56
CA ASN A 51 12.13 -10.04 -1.63
C ASN A 51 11.72 -10.20 -0.14
N MET A 52 10.97 -11.25 0.16
CA MET A 52 10.57 -11.62 1.52
C MET A 52 11.71 -12.28 2.30
N THR A 53 11.57 -12.29 3.64
CA THR A 53 12.43 -13.12 4.49
C THR A 53 12.25 -14.61 4.18
N GLU A 54 13.23 -15.44 4.46
CA GLU A 54 13.12 -16.87 4.20
C GLU A 54 12.03 -17.53 5.04
N GLU A 55 11.79 -17.03 6.27
CA GLU A 55 10.71 -17.46 7.13
C GLU A 55 9.34 -17.19 6.50
N ALA A 56 9.16 -15.98 5.96
CA ALA A 56 7.92 -15.61 5.28
C ALA A 56 7.68 -16.43 4.01
N LYS A 57 8.74 -16.73 3.25
CA LYS A 57 8.63 -17.60 2.06
C LYS A 57 8.25 -19.04 2.43
N ALA A 58 8.77 -19.55 3.55
CA ALA A 58 8.54 -20.90 4.01
C ALA A 58 7.15 -21.12 4.64
N ASP A 59 6.49 -20.06 5.11
CA ASP A 59 5.17 -20.14 5.73
C ASP A 59 4.07 -20.30 4.66
N ASP A 60 3.55 -21.52 4.52
CA ASP A 60 2.47 -21.82 3.57
C ASP A 60 1.12 -21.20 3.97
N ASP A 61 0.98 -20.75 5.23
CA ASP A 61 -0.23 -20.10 5.75
C ASP A 61 -0.12 -18.58 5.85
N LEU A 62 0.99 -18.01 5.43
CA LEU A 62 1.21 -16.57 5.44
C LEU A 62 0.08 -15.83 4.69
N VAL A 63 -0.56 -14.93 5.40
CA VAL A 63 -1.33 -13.83 4.80
C VAL A 63 -0.54 -12.55 5.04
N GLU A 64 -0.08 -11.93 3.97
CA GLU A 64 0.63 -10.66 4.04
C GLU A 64 -0.35 -9.49 4.12
N VAL A 65 -0.18 -8.64 5.12
CA VAL A 65 -0.83 -7.33 5.22
C VAL A 65 0.09 -6.30 4.58
N ILE A 66 -0.43 -5.54 3.63
CA ILE A 66 0.30 -4.48 2.94
C ILE A 66 -0.39 -3.17 3.26
N TYR A 67 0.35 -2.22 3.82
CA TYR A 67 -0.24 -0.96 4.26
C TYR A 67 0.67 0.24 3.97
N ALA A 68 0.17 1.16 3.16
CA ALA A 68 0.82 2.43 2.90
C ALA A 68 0.46 3.43 4.00
N CYS A 69 1.48 4.02 4.64
CA CYS A 69 1.38 4.86 5.81
C CYS A 69 1.64 6.34 5.53
N MET A 70 1.23 7.20 6.45
CA MET A 70 1.48 8.65 6.33
C MET A 70 2.95 9.03 6.52
N ASP A 71 3.77 8.13 7.05
CA ASP A 71 5.22 8.31 7.22
C ASP A 71 6.03 8.05 5.93
N GLY A 72 5.36 7.84 4.81
CA GLY A 72 6.00 7.63 3.50
C GLY A 72 6.42 6.20 3.19
N ASN A 73 6.11 5.25 4.08
CA ASN A 73 6.42 3.85 3.92
C ASN A 73 5.21 3.02 3.50
N VAL A 74 5.48 1.95 2.75
CA VAL A 74 4.58 0.81 2.60
C VAL A 74 5.13 -0.32 3.47
N TYR A 75 4.35 -0.77 4.44
CA TYR A 75 4.69 -1.84 5.37
C TYR A 75 4.15 -3.19 4.88
N PHE A 76 4.90 -4.24 5.18
CA PHE A 76 4.59 -5.62 4.82
C PHE A 76 4.67 -6.49 6.07
N LEU A 77 3.53 -6.97 6.56
CA LEU A 77 3.42 -7.62 7.86
C LEU A 77 2.69 -8.96 7.75
N ASN A 78 3.04 -9.89 8.60
CA ASN A 78 2.29 -11.13 8.78
C ASN A 78 0.99 -10.84 9.54
N LEU A 79 -0.16 -11.16 8.95
CA LEU A 79 -1.47 -10.92 9.57
C LEU A 79 -1.61 -11.57 10.95
N LYS A 80 -0.97 -12.72 11.17
CA LYS A 80 -1.10 -13.49 12.40
C LYS A 80 -0.23 -12.96 13.52
N THR A 81 0.99 -12.50 13.20
CA THR A 81 2.02 -12.17 14.21
C THR A 81 2.36 -10.68 14.28
N GLY A 82 2.08 -9.91 13.22
CA GLY A 82 2.52 -8.52 13.08
C GLY A 82 4.00 -8.37 12.71
N GLU A 83 4.73 -9.46 12.56
CA GLU A 83 6.15 -9.43 12.17
C GLU A 83 6.31 -9.00 10.71
N LYS A 84 7.42 -8.34 10.42
CA LYS A 84 7.76 -7.93 9.05
C LYS A 84 8.02 -9.16 8.17
N THR A 85 7.39 -9.19 7.00
CA THR A 85 7.65 -10.21 5.98
C THR A 85 8.81 -9.82 5.06
N ARG A 86 9.10 -8.52 4.97
CA ARG A 86 10.20 -7.89 4.23
C ARG A 86 10.42 -6.46 4.71
N ASP A 87 11.48 -5.82 4.23
CA ASP A 87 11.74 -4.42 4.53
C ASP A 87 10.63 -3.50 3.99
N PRO A 88 10.28 -2.42 4.72
CA PRO A 88 9.34 -1.43 4.22
C PRO A 88 9.87 -0.76 2.95
N LEU A 89 8.96 -0.43 2.03
CA LEU A 89 9.27 0.39 0.87
C LEU A 89 9.05 1.86 1.21
N TYR A 90 10.10 2.66 1.22
CA TYR A 90 10.00 4.11 1.39
C TYR A 90 9.80 4.81 0.04
N LEU A 91 8.72 5.59 -0.07
CA LEU A 91 8.38 6.36 -1.27
C LEU A 91 8.46 7.89 -1.05
N GLY A 92 8.54 8.35 0.20
CA GLY A 92 8.68 9.77 0.53
C GLY A 92 7.41 10.60 0.39
N TYR A 93 6.24 9.98 0.28
CA TYR A 93 4.95 10.64 0.22
C TYR A 93 4.03 10.16 1.33
N THR A 94 3.17 11.05 1.85
CA THR A 94 2.14 10.62 2.79
C THR A 94 1.03 9.86 2.07
N PHE A 95 0.67 8.69 2.59
CA PHE A 95 -0.42 7.86 2.08
C PHE A 95 -1.56 7.85 3.09
N LYS A 96 -2.75 8.24 2.66
CA LYS A 96 -3.96 8.28 3.49
C LYS A 96 -4.99 7.25 3.05
N GLY A 97 -5.04 7.01 1.74
CA GLY A 97 -5.96 6.06 1.12
C GLY A 97 -5.45 4.63 1.11
N ALA A 98 -6.34 3.71 0.81
CA ALA A 98 -5.96 2.34 0.48
C ALA A 98 -5.55 2.25 -0.99
N GLY A 99 -4.47 1.58 -1.26
CA GLY A 99 -4.16 1.13 -2.60
C GLY A 99 -5.10 0.03 -3.07
N ALA A 100 -4.72 -0.62 -4.15
CA ALA A 100 -5.33 -1.88 -4.59
C ALA A 100 -4.23 -2.84 -5.03
N LEU A 101 -4.50 -4.14 -4.92
CA LEU A 101 -3.73 -5.18 -5.57
C LEU A 101 -4.37 -5.50 -6.91
N ASP A 102 -3.57 -5.99 -7.86
CA ASP A 102 -4.09 -6.42 -9.14
C ASP A 102 -5.04 -7.63 -8.95
N PRO A 103 -6.31 -7.52 -9.39
CA PRO A 103 -7.32 -8.57 -9.16
C PRO A 103 -7.05 -9.86 -9.94
N ARG A 104 -6.14 -9.82 -10.92
CA ARG A 104 -5.71 -10.99 -11.69
C ARG A 104 -4.68 -11.84 -10.93
N GLY A 105 -4.22 -11.39 -9.75
CA GLY A 105 -3.23 -12.07 -8.94
C GLY A 105 -1.78 -11.75 -9.31
N TYR A 106 -1.55 -10.79 -10.20
CA TYR A 106 -0.21 -10.29 -10.42
C TYR A 106 0.32 -9.59 -9.17
N PRO A 107 1.62 -9.72 -8.86
CA PRO A 107 2.23 -9.07 -7.71
C PRO A 107 2.46 -7.56 -8.00
N ILE A 108 1.36 -6.85 -8.20
CA ILE A 108 1.35 -5.41 -8.49
C ILE A 108 0.43 -4.71 -7.50
N MET A 109 0.93 -3.60 -6.95
CA MET A 109 0.18 -2.68 -6.10
C MET A 109 0.03 -1.33 -6.78
N TYR A 110 -1.14 -0.75 -6.64
CA TYR A 110 -1.45 0.61 -7.05
C TYR A 110 -1.73 1.44 -5.80
N VAL A 111 -1.04 2.56 -5.60
CA VAL A 111 -1.23 3.42 -4.42
C VAL A 111 -1.03 4.88 -4.76
N GLY A 112 -1.89 5.73 -4.25
CA GLY A 112 -1.86 7.17 -4.50
C GLY A 112 -1.35 7.97 -3.31
N ALA A 113 -0.51 8.96 -3.58
CA ALA A 113 -0.05 9.93 -2.60
C ALA A 113 -1.17 10.91 -2.21
N GLY A 114 -1.37 11.09 -0.90
CA GLY A 114 -2.42 11.94 -0.35
C GLY A 114 -2.02 13.40 -0.18
N TYR A 115 -0.78 13.76 -0.46
CA TYR A 115 -0.29 15.14 -0.46
C TYR A 115 1.04 15.27 -1.22
N ASN A 116 1.38 16.51 -1.58
CA ASN A 116 2.71 16.84 -2.12
C ASN A 116 3.77 16.63 -1.02
N SER A 117 4.98 16.33 -1.41
CA SER A 117 6.12 16.18 -0.50
C SER A 117 7.36 16.89 -1.04
N ASP A 118 8.47 16.82 -0.32
CA ASP A 118 9.75 17.35 -0.78
C ASP A 118 10.27 16.59 -2.02
N GLU A 119 9.77 15.36 -2.26
CA GLU A 119 10.03 14.59 -3.48
C GLU A 119 9.26 15.11 -4.71
N GLY A 120 8.22 15.95 -4.51
CA GLY A 120 7.44 16.55 -5.57
C GLY A 120 5.93 16.53 -5.35
N THR A 121 5.19 16.67 -6.46
CA THR A 121 3.73 16.64 -6.44
C THR A 121 3.18 15.23 -6.24
N ALA A 122 2.02 15.12 -5.60
CA ALA A 122 1.35 13.84 -5.36
C ALA A 122 1.10 13.08 -6.69
N ARG A 123 1.40 11.79 -6.68
CA ARG A 123 1.27 10.87 -7.82
C ARG A 123 0.66 9.56 -7.39
N VAL A 124 0.17 8.80 -8.34
CA VAL A 124 -0.15 7.38 -8.19
C VAL A 124 1.07 6.57 -8.58
N PHE A 125 1.40 5.58 -7.79
CA PHE A 125 2.51 4.64 -7.99
C PHE A 125 1.97 3.28 -8.40
N VAL A 126 2.61 2.69 -9.40
CA VAL A 126 2.47 1.28 -9.80
C VAL A 126 3.73 0.55 -9.34
N ILE A 127 3.58 -0.37 -8.41
CA ILE A 127 4.70 -1.01 -7.70
C ILE A 127 4.73 -2.50 -8.01
N ASN A 128 5.90 -2.99 -8.40
CA ASN A 128 6.17 -4.42 -8.50
C ASN A 128 6.42 -4.99 -7.09
N LEU A 129 5.57 -5.88 -6.63
CA LEU A 129 5.70 -6.49 -5.31
C LEU A 129 6.67 -7.68 -5.25
N LEU A 130 7.33 -8.05 -6.35
CA LEU A 130 8.43 -9.03 -6.30
C LEU A 130 9.66 -8.42 -5.63
N ASP A 131 10.01 -7.20 -5.99
CA ASP A 131 11.24 -6.51 -5.57
C ASP A 131 11.03 -5.11 -4.99
N CYS A 132 9.77 -4.67 -4.88
CA CYS A 132 9.36 -3.33 -4.45
C CYS A 132 9.81 -2.19 -5.39
N SER A 133 10.14 -2.47 -6.65
CA SER A 133 10.47 -1.44 -7.63
C SER A 133 9.23 -0.68 -8.10
N VAL A 134 9.39 0.62 -8.36
CA VAL A 134 8.36 1.46 -8.97
C VAL A 134 8.39 1.23 -10.48
N LEU A 135 7.32 0.64 -11.03
CA LEU A 135 7.19 0.37 -12.46
C LEU A 135 6.77 1.62 -13.24
N TYR A 136 5.86 2.40 -12.67
CA TYR A 136 5.30 3.57 -13.31
C TYR A 136 4.71 4.54 -12.29
N THR A 137 4.64 5.82 -12.64
CA THR A 137 3.91 6.84 -11.88
C THR A 137 3.12 7.72 -12.82
N PHE A 138 1.95 8.18 -12.36
CA PHE A 138 1.13 9.13 -13.10
C PHE A 138 0.37 10.06 -12.16
N GLY A 139 -0.23 11.12 -12.68
CA GLY A 139 -1.07 12.03 -11.92
C GLY A 139 -0.73 13.50 -12.20
N ASN A 140 -0.41 14.25 -11.15
CA ASN A 140 -0.11 15.68 -11.28
C ASN A 140 1.03 15.95 -12.25
N ASN A 141 0.91 17.05 -13.00
CA ASN A 141 1.85 17.53 -14.02
C ASN A 141 1.98 16.64 -15.28
N ASP A 142 1.17 15.62 -15.42
CA ASP A 142 1.06 14.89 -16.68
C ASP A 142 0.14 15.68 -17.65
N GLU A 143 0.29 15.49 -18.96
CA GLU A 143 -0.49 16.21 -19.98
C GLU A 143 -2.00 16.09 -19.82
N PHE A 144 -2.46 14.94 -19.31
CA PHE A 144 -3.88 14.68 -19.07
C PHE A 144 -4.39 15.24 -17.74
N SER A 145 -3.53 15.80 -16.88
CA SER A 145 -3.92 16.32 -15.57
C SER A 145 -4.61 17.68 -15.70
N LEU A 146 -5.92 17.72 -15.47
CA LEU A 146 -6.72 18.94 -15.58
C LEU A 146 -6.41 19.96 -14.47
N ARG A 147 -5.90 19.51 -13.32
CA ARG A 147 -5.62 20.34 -12.15
C ARG A 147 -4.13 20.67 -11.96
N GLY A 148 -3.27 20.20 -12.84
CA GLY A 148 -1.83 20.37 -12.70
C GLY A 148 -1.31 19.71 -11.43
N SER A 149 -1.00 20.47 -10.38
CA SER A 149 -0.42 19.97 -9.12
C SER A 149 -1.40 19.88 -7.94
N LEU A 150 -2.71 19.99 -8.19
CA LEU A 150 -3.73 20.10 -7.14
C LEU A 150 -4.57 18.83 -6.91
N SER A 151 -4.22 17.71 -7.52
CA SER A 151 -4.87 16.42 -7.24
C SER A 151 -4.17 15.69 -6.12
N PHE A 152 -4.97 15.12 -5.18
CA PHE A 152 -4.52 14.28 -4.08
C PHE A 152 -5.27 12.96 -4.17
N PHE A 153 -4.53 11.84 -4.08
CA PHE A 153 -5.04 10.52 -4.39
C PHE A 153 -5.36 9.74 -3.10
N ASP A 154 -6.34 10.24 -2.33
CA ASP A 154 -6.74 9.69 -1.03
C ASP A 154 -7.74 8.52 -1.15
N GLY A 155 -8.27 8.27 -2.34
CA GLY A 155 -9.21 7.19 -2.60
C GLY A 155 -8.54 5.82 -2.77
N SER A 156 -9.37 4.81 -3.00
CA SER A 156 -8.91 3.48 -3.40
C SER A 156 -8.90 3.35 -4.91
N ALA A 157 -7.91 2.65 -5.44
CA ALA A 157 -7.86 2.30 -6.84
C ALA A 157 -8.97 1.29 -7.20
N LEU A 158 -9.51 1.42 -8.40
CA LEU A 158 -10.37 0.42 -9.03
C LEU A 158 -9.63 -0.14 -10.24
N VAL A 159 -9.56 -1.46 -10.34
CA VAL A 159 -8.94 -2.15 -11.46
C VAL A 159 -9.99 -2.96 -12.17
N ASP A 160 -10.23 -2.63 -13.44
CA ASP A 160 -11.04 -3.44 -14.34
C ASP A 160 -10.12 -4.41 -15.09
N ALA A 161 -10.19 -5.68 -14.70
CA ALA A 161 -9.36 -6.73 -15.28
C ALA A 161 -9.75 -7.10 -16.72
N GLU A 162 -11.00 -6.85 -17.13
CA GLU A 162 -11.49 -7.18 -18.46
C GLU A 162 -10.96 -6.19 -19.51
N THR A 163 -10.91 -4.90 -19.15
CA THR A 163 -10.46 -3.83 -20.04
C THR A 163 -9.01 -3.41 -19.77
N ASP A 164 -8.33 -4.04 -18.83
CA ASP A 164 -6.98 -3.68 -18.35
C ASP A 164 -6.86 -2.18 -18.00
N THR A 165 -7.86 -1.69 -17.26
CA THR A 165 -8.00 -0.28 -16.94
C THR A 165 -7.85 -0.04 -15.44
N LEU A 166 -6.95 0.86 -15.05
CA LEU A 166 -6.82 1.38 -13.71
C LEU A 166 -7.55 2.73 -13.60
N ILE A 167 -8.46 2.86 -12.66
CA ILE A 167 -9.17 4.09 -12.31
C ILE A 167 -8.74 4.50 -10.92
N TYR A 168 -8.17 5.69 -10.79
CA TYR A 168 -7.76 6.25 -9.52
C TYR A 168 -8.40 7.63 -9.33
N PRO A 169 -9.30 7.81 -8.32
CA PRO A 169 -9.89 9.11 -8.04
C PRO A 169 -8.85 10.04 -7.39
N GLY A 170 -8.83 11.30 -7.82
CA GLY A 170 -7.93 12.36 -7.35
C GLY A 170 -8.65 13.69 -7.13
#